data_493b90fceb62443ce9606f48500269d0
#
_entry.id   493b90fceb62443ce9606f48500269d0
#
_cell.length_a   1.000
_cell.length_b   1.000
_cell.length_c   1.000
_cell.angle_alpha   90.00
_cell.angle_beta   90.00
_cell.angle_gamma   90.00
#
_symmetry.space_group_name_H-M   'P 1'
#
loop_
_entity.id
_entity.type
_entity.pdbx_description
1 polymer ?
#
loop_
_entity_poly.entity_id
_entity_poly.type
_entity_poly.pdbx_seq_one_letter_code
_entity_poly.pdbx_strand_id
1 'polypeptide(L)'
;MGGKDASKQFWKYHNAGVLKKYQPKLKIGSLDSKKAEAAPAPAPAPTPAPKKEASKPQEQSSPVPAAEALDPYGELIPFSDPSWYHGYYSPFYNESHAALRDEVRQWVETEIEPYCHEWDEAKAVPENIYKQMGERGYLAGLLGLSYNKDLVKNQVKSVSPDKWDLFHELIVTDELSRAGSGGIVWNLIGGFGIGCPPVVKYGSKELVERIVPGILAGDKRICLAITEPDAGSDVSNLSCEAKLTPDGKHYIVNGEKKWITNGIMSDYFTTAVRTGGPGMGGVSVLLIERSAGGVSTRKMDCQGVWSSGTTYVTFEDVKVPVGNLIGKENKGFKVIMTNFNHERMGIIIQCLRFSRVCYEESVKYAHKRRTFGKRLIDHPVIRMKLAHMARQIEASFNWLENLVFQCQNMDEDAAALRLGGAIAGLKAQSTTTFEFCAREASQIFGGLSYSRGGQGGKIERLYRDVRAYAIPGGSEEIMLDLSMRQSLKVHEIFGMKL
;
A
#
# COMPACT_ATOMS: atom_id res chain seq x y z
N MET A 1 34.65 12.94 -20.73
CA MET A 1 35.30 13.57 -21.89
C MET A 1 36.74 13.04 -21.99
N GLY A 2 36.91 11.78 -22.35
CA GLY A 2 38.25 11.19 -22.55
C GLY A 2 38.86 11.69 -23.85
N GLY A 3 40.12 12.16 -23.79
CA GLY A 3 40.92 12.46 -24.96
C GLY A 3 40.72 13.81 -25.63
N LYS A 4 39.97 14.75 -25.06
CA LYS A 4 39.83 16.12 -25.55
C LYS A 4 40.45 17.13 -24.57
N ASP A 5 41.14 18.15 -25.11
CA ASP A 5 41.67 19.25 -24.28
C ASP A 5 40.50 20.03 -23.62
N ALA A 6 40.39 19.93 -22.30
CA ALA A 6 39.40 20.61 -21.50
C ALA A 6 39.92 21.91 -20.83
N SER A 7 41.10 22.35 -21.13
CA SER A 7 41.78 23.51 -20.51
C SER A 7 40.92 24.77 -20.56
N LYS A 8 40.28 25.05 -21.70
CA LYS A 8 39.40 26.23 -21.85
C LYS A 8 38.17 26.21 -20.91
N GLN A 9 37.62 25.03 -20.65
CA GLN A 9 36.51 24.87 -19.69
C GLN A 9 37.00 24.95 -18.24
N PHE A 10 38.18 24.37 -17.95
CA PHE A 10 38.78 24.43 -16.61
C PHE A 10 39.04 25.87 -16.18
N TRP A 11 39.69 26.69 -17.05
CA TRP A 11 40.00 28.09 -16.73
C TRP A 11 38.80 29.02 -16.65
N LYS A 12 37.63 28.59 -17.10
CA LYS A 12 36.39 29.34 -16.95
C LYS A 12 35.89 29.39 -15.50
N TYR A 13 36.25 28.38 -14.69
CA TYR A 13 35.73 28.21 -13.32
C TYR A 13 36.83 28.19 -12.25
N HIS A 14 38.10 28.10 -12.62
CA HIS A 14 39.23 27.98 -11.70
C HIS A 14 40.34 28.98 -12.07
N ASN A 15 41.00 29.53 -11.05
CA ASN A 15 42.18 30.38 -11.25
C ASN A 15 43.48 29.59 -11.00
N ALA A 16 44.62 30.22 -11.37
CA ALA A 16 45.93 29.60 -11.25
C ALA A 16 46.31 29.19 -9.80
N GLY A 17 45.77 29.89 -8.79
CA GLY A 17 45.99 29.55 -7.40
C GLY A 17 45.39 28.22 -6.98
N VAL A 18 44.21 27.87 -7.52
CA VAL A 18 43.57 26.58 -7.31
C VAL A 18 44.41 25.45 -7.87
N LEU A 19 44.88 25.60 -9.10
CA LEU A 19 45.74 24.61 -9.74
C LEU A 19 47.03 24.38 -8.94
N LYS A 20 47.72 25.45 -8.54
CA LYS A 20 48.98 25.38 -7.78
C LYS A 20 48.80 24.68 -6.43
N LYS A 21 47.65 24.89 -5.75
CA LYS A 21 47.32 24.28 -4.45
C LYS A 21 47.13 22.78 -4.55
N TYR A 22 46.50 22.27 -5.61
CA TYR A 22 46.10 20.87 -5.73
C TYR A 22 47.02 20.02 -6.64
N GLN A 23 47.84 20.66 -7.49
CA GLN A 23 48.75 19.99 -8.40
C GLN A 23 49.64 18.92 -7.74
N PRO A 24 50.23 19.14 -6.52
CA PRO A 24 51.09 18.14 -5.89
C PRO A 24 50.33 16.86 -5.49
N LYS A 25 49.02 16.96 -5.26
CA LYS A 25 48.19 15.87 -4.82
C LYS A 25 47.45 15.12 -5.93
N LEU A 26 47.27 15.80 -7.09
CA LEU A 26 46.41 15.27 -8.16
C LEU A 26 47.17 15.04 -9.48
N LYS A 27 48.45 15.41 -9.57
CA LYS A 27 49.27 15.20 -10.76
C LYS A 27 49.64 13.72 -10.87
N ILE A 28 49.01 12.99 -11.80
CA ILE A 28 49.24 11.57 -12.08
C ILE A 28 50.25 11.34 -13.23
N GLY A 29 50.70 12.40 -13.93
CA GLY A 29 51.63 12.35 -15.01
C GLY A 29 51.72 13.65 -15.79
N SER A 30 52.67 13.77 -16.72
CA SER A 30 52.77 14.84 -17.72
C SER A 30 52.70 14.24 -19.13
N LEU A 31 51.96 14.88 -20.03
CA LEU A 31 51.92 14.52 -21.43
C LEU A 31 53.13 15.16 -22.13
N ASP A 32 54.24 14.45 -22.22
CA ASP A 32 55.36 14.87 -23.04
C ASP A 32 55.24 14.30 -24.46
N SER A 33 55.42 15.13 -25.45
CA SER A 33 55.24 14.87 -26.87
C SER A 33 56.40 14.12 -27.52
N LYS A 34 56.99 13.11 -26.87
CA LYS A 34 57.96 12.21 -27.51
C LYS A 34 57.77 10.76 -27.05
N LYS A 35 57.44 9.92 -28.04
CA LYS A 35 57.50 8.45 -28.11
C LYS A 35 57.32 7.69 -26.81
N ALA A 36 56.17 7.05 -26.67
CA ALA A 36 55.98 5.94 -25.76
C ALA A 36 56.82 4.73 -26.23
N GLU A 37 57.90 4.41 -25.52
CA GLU A 37 58.48 3.06 -25.50
C GLU A 37 57.54 2.15 -24.73
N ALA A 38 57.20 1.01 -25.32
CA ALA A 38 56.31 0.02 -24.72
C ALA A 38 56.93 -0.54 -23.44
N ALA A 39 56.20 -0.49 -22.34
CA ALA A 39 56.56 -1.18 -21.12
C ALA A 39 56.58 -2.71 -21.34
N PRO A 40 57.54 -3.45 -20.74
CA PRO A 40 57.64 -4.90 -20.90
C PRO A 40 56.41 -5.60 -20.30
N ALA A 41 55.94 -6.61 -21.04
CA ALA A 41 54.83 -7.45 -20.64
C ALA A 41 55.09 -8.14 -19.27
N PRO A 42 54.10 -8.28 -18.38
CA PRO A 42 54.28 -9.02 -17.13
C PRO A 42 54.53 -10.50 -17.41
N ALA A 43 55.44 -11.09 -16.64
CA ALA A 43 55.82 -12.51 -16.74
C ALA A 43 54.58 -13.42 -16.58
N PRO A 44 54.55 -14.57 -17.30
CA PRO A 44 53.40 -15.49 -17.22
C PRO A 44 53.27 -16.11 -15.83
N ALA A 45 52.03 -16.14 -15.33
CA ALA A 45 51.68 -16.80 -14.08
C ALA A 45 51.89 -18.32 -14.17
N PRO A 46 52.27 -19.03 -13.07
CA PRO A 46 52.56 -20.46 -13.14
C PRO A 46 51.29 -21.27 -13.46
N THR A 47 51.46 -22.24 -14.34
CA THR A 47 50.44 -23.19 -14.79
C THR A 47 49.85 -23.98 -13.63
N PRO A 48 48.55 -24.05 -13.42
CA PRO A 48 47.95 -24.91 -12.40
C PRO A 48 48.04 -26.39 -12.80
N ALA A 49 48.36 -27.25 -11.83
CA ALA A 49 48.37 -28.70 -11.98
C ALA A 49 46.94 -29.27 -12.34
N PRO A 50 46.86 -30.38 -13.07
CA PRO A 50 45.59 -30.93 -13.54
C PRO A 50 44.69 -31.37 -12.38
N LYS A 51 43.53 -30.75 -12.27
CA LYS A 51 42.44 -31.21 -11.36
C LYS A 51 41.73 -32.39 -12.00
N LYS A 52 41.59 -33.45 -11.21
CA LYS A 52 40.75 -34.62 -11.53
C LYS A 52 39.32 -34.16 -11.85
N GLU A 53 38.81 -34.66 -12.97
CA GLU A 53 37.39 -34.49 -13.34
C GLU A 53 36.48 -35.13 -12.30
N ALA A 54 35.71 -34.31 -11.61
CA ALA A 54 34.52 -34.75 -10.88
C ALA A 54 33.31 -34.63 -11.83
N SER A 55 32.63 -35.75 -12.06
CA SER A 55 31.42 -35.84 -12.85
C SER A 55 30.36 -34.85 -12.33
N LYS A 56 29.92 -33.93 -13.18
CA LYS A 56 28.77 -33.03 -12.94
C LYS A 56 27.47 -33.83 -12.97
N PRO A 57 26.56 -33.63 -11.99
CA PRO A 57 25.17 -33.96 -12.22
C PRO A 57 24.62 -32.93 -13.24
N GLN A 58 24.11 -33.40 -14.35
CA GLN A 58 23.29 -32.58 -15.26
C GLN A 58 21.93 -32.37 -14.61
N GLU A 59 21.76 -31.28 -13.85
CA GLU A 59 20.45 -30.66 -13.68
C GLU A 59 20.14 -29.87 -14.95
N GLN A 60 19.22 -30.37 -15.73
CA GLN A 60 18.54 -29.61 -16.76
C GLN A 60 17.68 -28.57 -16.07
N SER A 61 18.24 -27.39 -15.79
CA SER A 61 17.43 -26.21 -15.51
C SER A 61 16.74 -25.84 -16.82
N SER A 62 15.42 -26.00 -16.85
CA SER A 62 14.59 -25.40 -17.88
C SER A 62 14.92 -23.90 -17.93
N PRO A 63 15.15 -23.31 -19.09
CA PRO A 63 15.41 -21.87 -19.18
C PRO A 63 14.18 -21.14 -18.60
N VAL A 64 14.43 -20.29 -17.62
CA VAL A 64 13.43 -19.33 -17.15
C VAL A 64 13.03 -18.54 -18.39
N PRO A 65 11.73 -18.43 -18.73
CA PRO A 65 11.31 -17.62 -19.85
C PRO A 65 11.89 -16.22 -19.70
N ALA A 66 12.49 -15.68 -20.75
CA ALA A 66 12.96 -14.31 -20.74
C ALA A 66 11.75 -13.40 -20.46
N ALA A 67 11.85 -12.54 -19.47
CA ALA A 67 10.80 -11.56 -19.20
C ALA A 67 10.62 -10.69 -20.45
N GLU A 68 9.39 -10.62 -20.97
CA GLU A 68 9.07 -9.71 -22.07
C GLU A 68 8.69 -8.35 -21.49
N ALA A 69 9.19 -7.27 -22.10
CA ALA A 69 8.79 -5.93 -21.75
C ALA A 69 7.39 -5.67 -22.32
N LEU A 70 6.50 -5.14 -21.49
CA LEU A 70 5.18 -4.69 -21.92
C LEU A 70 5.29 -3.33 -22.62
N ASP A 71 4.35 -3.03 -23.51
CA ASP A 71 4.30 -1.73 -24.19
C ASP A 71 4.19 -0.58 -23.19
N PRO A 72 4.87 0.56 -23.44
CA PRO A 72 4.76 1.75 -22.60
C PRO A 72 3.31 2.26 -22.51
N TYR A 73 2.89 2.65 -21.32
CA TYR A 73 1.53 3.07 -21.01
C TYR A 73 1.50 4.34 -20.15
N GLY A 74 0.47 5.17 -20.32
CA GLY A 74 0.25 6.39 -19.56
C GLY A 74 1.04 7.59 -20.09
N GLU A 75 1.21 8.62 -19.26
CA GLU A 75 1.86 9.88 -19.69
C GLU A 75 3.40 9.81 -19.74
N LEU A 76 3.98 8.71 -19.35
CA LEU A 76 5.43 8.44 -19.35
C LEU A 76 6.29 9.49 -18.61
N ILE A 77 5.71 10.15 -17.62
CA ILE A 77 6.47 11.02 -16.74
C ILE A 77 7.41 10.13 -15.89
N PRO A 78 8.72 10.37 -15.91
CA PRO A 78 9.66 9.53 -15.15
C PRO A 78 9.23 9.39 -13.70
N PHE A 79 9.15 8.16 -13.17
CA PHE A 79 8.77 7.79 -11.80
C PHE A 79 7.32 8.09 -11.37
N SER A 80 6.43 8.55 -12.28
CA SER A 80 5.02 8.77 -11.95
C SER A 80 4.21 7.50 -11.83
N ASP A 81 4.62 6.47 -12.53
CA ASP A 81 4.05 5.14 -12.53
C ASP A 81 5.13 4.07 -12.22
N PRO A 82 4.75 2.85 -11.84
CA PRO A 82 5.69 1.73 -11.74
C PRO A 82 6.48 1.52 -13.03
N SER A 83 7.74 1.10 -12.91
CA SER A 83 8.67 1.02 -14.05
C SER A 83 8.15 0.14 -15.21
N TRP A 84 7.41 -0.94 -14.90
CA TRP A 84 6.85 -1.82 -15.91
C TRP A 84 5.76 -1.15 -16.79
N TYR A 85 5.11 -0.08 -16.32
CA TYR A 85 4.23 0.75 -17.14
C TYR A 85 5.01 1.50 -18.23
N HIS A 86 6.27 1.79 -17.99
CA HIS A 86 7.14 2.52 -18.93
C HIS A 86 7.94 1.60 -19.85
N GLY A 87 7.55 0.33 -19.97
CA GLY A 87 8.22 -0.63 -20.84
C GLY A 87 9.52 -1.22 -20.29
N TYR A 88 9.78 -1.09 -18.98
CA TYR A 88 10.89 -1.79 -18.33
C TYR A 88 10.51 -3.24 -18.02
N TYR A 89 11.47 -4.14 -18.12
CA TYR A 89 11.28 -5.55 -17.77
C TYR A 89 10.94 -5.72 -16.30
N SER A 90 10.00 -6.62 -16.04
CA SER A 90 9.66 -7.04 -14.68
C SER A 90 9.39 -8.54 -14.63
N PRO A 91 9.87 -9.27 -13.62
CA PRO A 91 9.57 -10.68 -13.45
C PRO A 91 8.17 -10.94 -12.88
N PHE A 92 7.42 -9.89 -12.52
CA PHE A 92 6.18 -10.00 -11.76
C PHE A 92 4.93 -9.79 -12.60
N TYR A 93 5.03 -9.06 -13.71
CA TYR A 93 3.87 -8.63 -14.50
C TYR A 93 3.87 -9.23 -15.89
N ASN A 94 2.67 -9.50 -16.39
CA ASN A 94 2.41 -10.06 -17.71
C ASN A 94 1.21 -9.34 -18.36
N GLU A 95 0.78 -9.81 -19.53
CA GLU A 95 -0.33 -9.22 -20.30
C GLU A 95 -1.66 -9.14 -19.51
N SER A 96 -1.95 -10.12 -18.60
CA SER A 96 -3.19 -10.07 -17.82
C SER A 96 -3.17 -8.92 -16.82
N HIS A 97 -2.01 -8.61 -16.26
CA HIS A 97 -1.81 -7.45 -15.38
C HIS A 97 -1.97 -6.14 -16.14
N ALA A 98 -1.43 -6.05 -17.37
CA ALA A 98 -1.59 -4.89 -18.23
C ALA A 98 -3.06 -4.66 -18.61
N ALA A 99 -3.78 -5.72 -18.99
CA ALA A 99 -5.20 -5.63 -19.33
C ALA A 99 -6.05 -5.16 -18.15
N LEU A 100 -5.76 -5.62 -16.93
CA LEU A 100 -6.45 -5.17 -15.72
C LEU A 100 -6.13 -3.70 -15.41
N ARG A 101 -4.84 -3.30 -15.50
CA ARG A 101 -4.43 -1.90 -15.34
C ARG A 101 -5.24 -0.99 -16.25
N ASP A 102 -5.32 -1.32 -17.51
CA ASP A 102 -6.01 -0.51 -18.53
C ASP A 102 -7.51 -0.40 -18.21
N GLU A 103 -8.15 -1.51 -17.83
CA GLU A 103 -9.56 -1.54 -17.46
C GLU A 103 -9.86 -0.67 -16.24
N VAL A 104 -9.07 -0.83 -15.16
CA VAL A 104 -9.29 -0.09 -13.91
C VAL A 104 -8.96 1.39 -14.10
N ARG A 105 -7.84 1.72 -14.76
CA ARG A 105 -7.46 3.12 -15.03
C ARG A 105 -8.52 3.85 -15.81
N GLN A 106 -9.00 3.26 -16.90
CA GLN A 106 -10.06 3.88 -17.69
C GLN A 106 -11.29 4.20 -16.83
N TRP A 107 -11.72 3.27 -16.00
CA TRP A 107 -12.87 3.50 -15.11
C TRP A 107 -12.61 4.60 -14.08
N VAL A 108 -11.43 4.60 -13.46
CA VAL A 108 -11.06 5.63 -12.46
C VAL A 108 -10.98 7.01 -13.08
N GLU A 109 -10.35 7.15 -14.25
CA GLU A 109 -10.20 8.43 -14.95
C GLU A 109 -11.51 8.98 -15.50
N THR A 110 -12.49 8.12 -15.81
CA THR A 110 -13.80 8.56 -16.34
C THR A 110 -14.85 8.75 -15.27
N GLU A 111 -14.92 7.86 -14.27
CA GLU A 111 -16.06 7.80 -13.34
C GLU A 111 -15.73 8.31 -11.93
N ILE A 112 -14.44 8.48 -11.58
CA ILE A 112 -14.04 8.82 -10.21
C ILE A 112 -13.23 10.12 -10.17
N GLU A 113 -12.11 10.18 -10.87
CA GLU A 113 -11.14 11.29 -10.76
C GLU A 113 -11.76 12.66 -11.02
N PRO A 114 -12.64 12.86 -12.05
CA PRO A 114 -13.23 14.16 -12.33
C PRO A 114 -14.11 14.71 -11.21
N TYR A 115 -14.67 13.82 -10.39
CA TYR A 115 -15.62 14.14 -9.32
C TYR A 115 -15.01 14.18 -7.93
N CYS A 116 -13.71 13.87 -7.81
CA CYS A 116 -13.03 13.75 -6.49
C CYS A 116 -13.15 14.99 -5.62
N HIS A 117 -13.09 16.18 -6.20
CA HIS A 117 -13.22 17.42 -5.43
C HIS A 117 -14.64 17.59 -4.91
N GLU A 118 -15.64 17.38 -5.75
CA GLU A 118 -17.05 17.51 -5.39
C GLU A 118 -17.43 16.51 -4.27
N TRP A 119 -17.04 15.24 -4.42
CA TRP A 119 -17.35 14.21 -3.43
C TRP A 119 -16.58 14.38 -2.11
N ASP A 120 -15.36 14.91 -2.17
CA ASP A 120 -14.61 15.24 -0.96
C ASP A 120 -15.31 16.38 -0.18
N GLU A 121 -15.72 17.46 -0.88
CA GLU A 121 -16.45 18.58 -0.27
C GLU A 121 -17.83 18.16 0.26
N ALA A 122 -18.54 17.29 -0.47
CA ALA A 122 -19.81 16.71 -0.03
C ALA A 122 -19.63 15.72 1.14
N LYS A 123 -18.39 15.31 1.43
CA LYS A 123 -18.04 14.29 2.42
C LYS A 123 -18.78 12.96 2.16
N ALA A 124 -19.05 12.64 0.90
CA ALA A 124 -19.81 11.46 0.48
C ALA A 124 -19.45 11.05 -0.95
N VAL A 125 -19.55 9.76 -1.24
CA VAL A 125 -19.44 9.19 -2.60
C VAL A 125 -20.82 8.67 -3.00
N PRO A 126 -21.30 8.88 -4.23
CA PRO A 126 -22.56 8.31 -4.69
C PRO A 126 -22.59 6.78 -4.57
N GLU A 127 -23.70 6.22 -4.10
CA GLU A 127 -23.83 4.77 -3.85
C GLU A 127 -23.63 3.92 -5.10
N ASN A 128 -24.00 4.44 -6.29
CA ASN A 128 -23.82 3.75 -7.57
C ASN A 128 -22.36 3.46 -7.88
N ILE A 129 -21.39 4.24 -7.38
CA ILE A 129 -19.95 3.99 -7.60
C ILE A 129 -19.51 2.73 -6.83
N TYR A 130 -19.98 2.54 -5.60
CA TYR A 130 -19.73 1.30 -4.88
C TYR A 130 -20.43 0.10 -5.53
N LYS A 131 -21.64 0.29 -6.03
CA LYS A 131 -22.37 -0.73 -6.79
C LYS A 131 -21.58 -1.16 -8.04
N GLN A 132 -21.01 -0.21 -8.77
CA GLN A 132 -20.15 -0.49 -9.93
C GLN A 132 -18.91 -1.32 -9.54
N MET A 133 -18.32 -1.14 -8.36
CA MET A 133 -17.22 -1.99 -7.88
C MET A 133 -17.64 -3.47 -7.83
N GLY A 134 -18.84 -3.74 -7.31
CA GLY A 134 -19.41 -5.10 -7.27
C GLY A 134 -19.72 -5.65 -8.66
N GLU A 135 -20.36 -4.85 -9.53
CA GLU A 135 -20.73 -5.23 -10.90
C GLU A 135 -19.52 -5.53 -11.78
N ARG A 136 -18.39 -4.83 -11.55
CA ARG A 136 -17.11 -5.04 -12.24
C ARG A 136 -16.29 -6.19 -11.64
N GLY A 137 -16.73 -6.81 -10.53
CA GLY A 137 -15.99 -7.87 -9.85
C GLY A 137 -14.80 -7.41 -9.01
N TYR A 138 -14.55 -6.11 -8.90
CA TYR A 138 -13.39 -5.58 -8.17
C TYR A 138 -13.45 -5.89 -6.67
N LEU A 139 -14.65 -5.85 -6.06
CA LEU A 139 -14.79 -6.24 -4.64
C LEU A 139 -14.37 -7.70 -4.40
N ALA A 140 -14.71 -8.60 -5.31
CA ALA A 140 -14.28 -9.99 -5.20
C ALA A 140 -12.75 -10.14 -5.37
N GLY A 141 -12.18 -9.43 -6.32
CA GLY A 141 -10.73 -9.41 -6.57
C GLY A 141 -9.90 -8.94 -5.37
N LEU A 142 -10.44 -8.01 -4.57
CA LEU A 142 -9.78 -7.46 -3.39
C LEU A 142 -9.83 -8.35 -2.13
N LEU A 143 -10.35 -9.57 -2.20
CA LEU A 143 -10.25 -10.56 -1.12
C LEU A 143 -8.88 -11.27 -1.07
N GLY A 144 -7.98 -10.95 -1.98
CA GLY A 144 -6.66 -11.56 -2.09
C GLY A 144 -6.75 -13.07 -2.36
N LEU A 145 -5.92 -13.85 -1.66
CA LEU A 145 -5.92 -15.31 -1.77
C LEU A 145 -7.20 -15.98 -1.27
N SER A 146 -8.09 -15.24 -0.62
CA SER A 146 -9.39 -15.73 -0.16
C SER A 146 -10.49 -15.64 -1.23
N TYR A 147 -10.13 -15.29 -2.49
CA TYR A 147 -11.07 -15.20 -3.59
C TYR A 147 -11.84 -16.54 -3.79
N ASN A 148 -13.13 -16.51 -3.51
CA ASN A 148 -14.00 -17.69 -3.63
C ASN A 148 -14.94 -17.52 -4.82
N LYS A 149 -14.69 -18.25 -5.90
CA LYS A 149 -15.44 -18.21 -7.16
C LYS A 149 -16.92 -18.56 -6.98
N ASP A 150 -17.27 -19.42 -6.02
CA ASP A 150 -18.64 -19.86 -5.80
C ASP A 150 -19.54 -18.79 -5.16
N LEU A 151 -18.92 -17.79 -4.50
CA LEU A 151 -19.62 -16.69 -3.86
C LEU A 151 -19.83 -15.48 -4.79
N VAL A 152 -19.20 -15.49 -5.98
CA VAL A 152 -19.05 -14.32 -6.84
C VAL A 152 -19.97 -14.42 -8.04
N LYS A 153 -20.93 -13.50 -8.17
CA LYS A 153 -21.78 -13.37 -9.34
C LYS A 153 -21.08 -12.69 -10.52
N ASN A 154 -20.28 -11.67 -10.22
CA ASN A 154 -19.61 -10.84 -11.21
C ASN A 154 -18.11 -11.04 -11.13
N GLN A 155 -17.47 -11.19 -12.29
CA GLN A 155 -16.03 -11.37 -12.40
C GLN A 155 -15.41 -10.17 -13.12
N VAL A 156 -14.13 -9.92 -12.86
CA VAL A 156 -13.36 -8.92 -13.58
C VAL A 156 -13.30 -9.30 -15.06
N LYS A 157 -13.59 -8.35 -15.93
CA LYS A 157 -13.75 -8.61 -17.37
C LYS A 157 -12.44 -8.98 -18.05
N SER A 158 -11.35 -8.29 -17.70
CA SER A 158 -10.05 -8.43 -18.35
C SER A 158 -9.25 -9.65 -17.87
N VAL A 159 -9.59 -10.23 -16.70
CA VAL A 159 -8.82 -11.31 -16.07
C VAL A 159 -9.74 -12.41 -15.57
N SER A 160 -9.49 -13.65 -16.04
CA SER A 160 -10.23 -14.80 -15.50
C SER A 160 -9.80 -15.07 -14.04
N PRO A 161 -10.72 -15.57 -13.18
CA PRO A 161 -10.40 -15.90 -11.79
C PRO A 161 -9.23 -16.88 -11.61
N ASP A 162 -8.98 -17.74 -12.60
CA ASP A 162 -7.89 -18.73 -12.56
C ASP A 162 -6.50 -18.09 -12.73
N LYS A 163 -6.44 -16.90 -13.33
CA LYS A 163 -5.21 -16.14 -13.52
C LYS A 163 -5.01 -15.07 -12.44
N TRP A 164 -6.00 -14.89 -11.55
CA TRP A 164 -5.95 -13.87 -10.51
C TRP A 164 -4.88 -14.19 -9.46
N ASP A 165 -4.02 -13.23 -9.20
CA ASP A 165 -2.97 -13.31 -8.19
C ASP A 165 -2.88 -12.01 -7.36
N LEU A 166 -1.96 -11.94 -6.41
CA LEU A 166 -1.81 -10.78 -5.53
C LEU A 166 -1.33 -9.52 -6.25
N PHE A 167 -0.68 -9.65 -7.41
CA PHE A 167 -0.32 -8.48 -8.22
C PHE A 167 -1.54 -7.88 -8.91
N HIS A 168 -2.57 -8.66 -9.25
CA HIS A 168 -3.85 -8.12 -9.71
C HIS A 168 -4.56 -7.32 -8.62
N GLU A 169 -4.56 -7.80 -7.37
CA GLU A 169 -5.09 -7.04 -6.22
C GLU A 169 -4.32 -5.71 -6.00
N LEU A 170 -2.96 -5.77 -6.08
CA LEU A 170 -2.12 -4.59 -6.04
C LEU A 170 -2.54 -3.57 -7.09
N ILE A 171 -2.73 -3.99 -8.34
CA ILE A 171 -3.11 -3.11 -9.46
C ILE A 171 -4.47 -2.44 -9.22
N VAL A 172 -5.50 -3.18 -8.79
CA VAL A 172 -6.81 -2.59 -8.49
C VAL A 172 -6.69 -1.50 -7.42
N THR A 173 -5.95 -1.78 -6.33
CA THR A 173 -5.77 -0.83 -5.24
C THR A 173 -4.95 0.38 -5.66
N ASP A 174 -3.89 0.16 -6.43
CA ASP A 174 -2.98 1.18 -6.94
C ASP A 174 -3.70 2.13 -7.91
N GLU A 175 -4.38 1.60 -8.93
CA GLU A 175 -5.11 2.40 -9.91
C GLU A 175 -6.30 3.15 -9.29
N LEU A 176 -7.03 2.55 -8.35
CA LEU A 176 -8.09 3.24 -7.62
C LEU A 176 -7.52 4.44 -6.83
N SER A 177 -6.34 4.27 -6.24
CA SER A 177 -5.67 5.33 -5.48
C SER A 177 -5.14 6.47 -6.36
N ARG A 178 -5.01 6.26 -7.69
CA ARG A 178 -4.66 7.29 -8.65
C ARG A 178 -5.63 8.47 -8.65
N ALA A 179 -6.87 8.26 -8.26
CA ALA A 179 -7.86 9.33 -8.07
C ALA A 179 -7.38 10.46 -7.13
N GLY A 180 -6.37 10.22 -6.30
CA GLY A 180 -5.74 11.22 -5.44
C GLY A 180 -6.67 11.72 -4.32
N SER A 181 -7.44 10.81 -3.73
CA SER A 181 -8.28 11.06 -2.56
C SER A 181 -8.37 9.82 -1.67
N GLY A 182 -7.76 9.90 -0.51
CA GLY A 182 -7.83 8.84 0.50
C GLY A 182 -9.26 8.59 1.00
N GLY A 183 -10.05 9.66 1.08
CA GLY A 183 -11.44 9.56 1.53
C GLY A 183 -12.31 8.73 0.58
N ILE A 184 -12.15 8.91 -0.74
CA ILE A 184 -12.88 8.16 -1.76
C ILE A 184 -12.41 6.70 -1.79
N VAL A 185 -11.11 6.47 -1.78
CA VAL A 185 -10.55 5.11 -1.73
C VAL A 185 -11.06 4.36 -0.51
N TRP A 186 -11.05 4.99 0.66
CA TRP A 186 -11.56 4.36 1.88
C TRP A 186 -13.09 4.20 1.89
N ASN A 187 -13.83 5.09 1.21
CA ASN A 187 -15.26 4.88 1.01
C ASN A 187 -15.54 3.58 0.25
N LEU A 188 -14.77 3.35 -0.83
CA LEU A 188 -15.00 2.24 -1.74
C LEU A 188 -14.44 0.91 -1.23
N ILE A 189 -13.23 0.91 -0.65
CA ILE A 189 -12.55 -0.34 -0.29
C ILE A 189 -12.14 -0.43 1.19
N GLY A 190 -12.09 0.69 1.94
CA GLY A 190 -11.54 0.70 3.29
C GLY A 190 -12.29 -0.19 4.27
N GLY A 191 -13.59 0.01 4.44
CA GLY A 191 -14.41 -0.81 5.33
C GLY A 191 -14.51 -2.26 4.86
N PHE A 192 -14.70 -2.45 3.55
CA PHE A 192 -14.78 -3.75 2.92
C PHE A 192 -13.50 -4.57 3.09
N GLY A 193 -12.36 -4.02 2.71
CA GLY A 193 -11.07 -4.72 2.69
C GLY A 193 -10.59 -5.19 4.07
N ILE A 194 -11.10 -4.58 5.15
CA ILE A 194 -10.76 -4.97 6.52
C ILE A 194 -11.88 -5.72 7.24
N GLY A 195 -13.14 -5.48 6.87
CA GLY A 195 -14.31 -6.08 7.55
C GLY A 195 -14.78 -7.40 6.94
N CYS A 196 -14.64 -7.60 5.63
CA CYS A 196 -15.11 -8.79 4.93
C CYS A 196 -14.20 -10.02 5.08
N PRO A 197 -12.85 -9.92 4.96
CA PRO A 197 -11.96 -11.08 5.02
C PRO A 197 -12.11 -11.95 6.28
N PRO A 198 -12.26 -11.41 7.51
CA PRO A 198 -12.53 -12.22 8.70
C PRO A 198 -13.79 -13.06 8.58
N VAL A 199 -14.85 -12.54 7.96
CA VAL A 199 -16.11 -13.27 7.74
C VAL A 199 -15.88 -14.43 6.77
N VAL A 200 -15.23 -14.17 5.64
CA VAL A 200 -14.95 -15.20 4.61
C VAL A 200 -14.08 -16.31 5.17
N LYS A 201 -13.07 -15.97 5.97
CA LYS A 201 -12.08 -16.93 6.46
C LYS A 201 -12.54 -17.73 7.69
N TYR A 202 -13.27 -17.11 8.59
CA TYR A 202 -13.59 -17.68 9.91
C TYR A 202 -15.08 -17.78 10.20
N GLY A 203 -15.96 -17.22 9.37
CA GLY A 203 -17.41 -17.37 9.49
C GLY A 203 -17.84 -18.82 9.25
N SER A 204 -18.98 -19.20 9.84
CA SER A 204 -19.61 -20.48 9.47
C SER A 204 -20.06 -20.45 8.01
N LYS A 205 -20.22 -21.61 7.40
CA LYS A 205 -20.67 -21.71 6.01
C LYS A 205 -21.99 -20.95 5.79
N GLU A 206 -22.94 -21.12 6.72
CA GLU A 206 -24.26 -20.47 6.68
C GLU A 206 -24.12 -18.94 6.76
N LEU A 207 -23.20 -18.44 7.61
CA LEU A 207 -22.96 -17.00 7.75
C LEU A 207 -22.36 -16.43 6.46
N VAL A 208 -21.36 -17.10 5.90
CA VAL A 208 -20.67 -16.69 4.66
C VAL A 208 -21.67 -16.67 3.49
N GLU A 209 -22.43 -17.75 3.28
CA GLU A 209 -23.41 -17.85 2.18
C GLU A 209 -24.53 -16.81 2.30
N ARG A 210 -24.90 -16.42 3.51
CA ARG A 210 -25.93 -15.41 3.76
C ARG A 210 -25.48 -13.98 3.51
N ILE A 211 -24.23 -13.66 3.86
CA ILE A 211 -23.75 -12.27 3.95
C ILE A 211 -22.90 -11.88 2.76
N VAL A 212 -21.92 -12.72 2.39
CA VAL A 212 -20.85 -12.35 1.47
C VAL A 212 -21.33 -12.07 0.04
N PRO A 213 -22.27 -12.84 -0.56
CA PRO A 213 -22.70 -12.57 -1.92
C PRO A 213 -23.29 -11.16 -2.12
N GLY A 214 -24.07 -10.66 -1.16
CA GLY A 214 -24.62 -9.30 -1.21
C GLY A 214 -23.55 -8.22 -1.10
N ILE A 215 -22.50 -8.47 -0.34
CA ILE A 215 -21.36 -7.55 -0.20
C ILE A 215 -20.58 -7.52 -1.52
N LEU A 216 -20.23 -8.69 -2.07
CA LEU A 216 -19.45 -8.78 -3.31
C LEU A 216 -20.19 -8.24 -4.54
N ALA A 217 -21.52 -8.29 -4.52
CA ALA A 217 -22.34 -7.66 -5.54
C ALA A 217 -22.45 -6.13 -5.42
N GLY A 218 -21.90 -5.53 -4.36
CA GLY A 218 -22.00 -4.10 -4.07
C GLY A 218 -23.39 -3.66 -3.57
N ASP A 219 -24.27 -4.60 -3.16
CA ASP A 219 -25.60 -4.33 -2.64
C ASP A 219 -25.60 -4.04 -1.13
N LYS A 220 -24.58 -4.52 -0.43
CA LYS A 220 -24.40 -4.40 1.00
C LYS A 220 -23.00 -3.93 1.35
N ARG A 221 -22.87 -3.17 2.42
CA ARG A 221 -21.58 -2.67 2.92
C ARG A 221 -21.23 -3.30 4.27
N ILE A 222 -19.95 -3.52 4.48
CA ILE A 222 -19.38 -4.05 5.71
C ILE A 222 -18.23 -3.19 6.20
N CYS A 223 -18.05 -3.10 7.51
CA CYS A 223 -16.90 -2.44 8.12
C CYS A 223 -16.32 -3.28 9.27
N LEU A 224 -15.12 -2.90 9.70
CA LEU A 224 -14.45 -3.49 10.87
C LEU A 224 -14.61 -2.54 12.07
N ALA A 225 -15.15 -3.03 13.17
CA ALA A 225 -15.41 -2.28 14.39
C ALA A 225 -14.60 -2.84 15.56
N ILE A 226 -13.34 -2.41 15.70
CA ILE A 226 -12.41 -2.87 16.76
C ILE A 226 -12.11 -1.76 17.74
N THR A 227 -11.58 -0.64 17.26
CA THR A 227 -11.06 0.48 18.06
C THR A 227 -12.15 1.11 18.92
N GLU A 228 -11.81 1.37 20.20
CA GLU A 228 -12.66 2.05 21.18
C GLU A 228 -12.03 3.38 21.61
N PRO A 229 -12.78 4.26 22.31
CA PRO A 229 -12.20 5.50 22.84
C PRO A 229 -10.90 5.29 23.62
N ASP A 230 -10.83 4.23 24.44
CA ASP A 230 -9.72 3.93 25.36
C ASP A 230 -8.86 2.73 24.91
N ALA A 231 -9.17 2.09 23.77
CA ALA A 231 -8.45 0.94 23.25
C ALA A 231 -8.16 1.08 21.76
N GLY A 232 -7.08 1.79 21.42
CA GLY A 232 -6.58 1.95 20.06
C GLY A 232 -5.45 0.96 19.75
N SER A 233 -4.19 1.28 20.09
CA SER A 233 -3.05 0.38 19.92
C SER A 233 -3.13 -0.85 20.82
N ASP A 234 -3.70 -0.71 22.02
CA ASP A 234 -3.93 -1.82 22.95
C ASP A 234 -5.32 -2.46 22.73
N VAL A 235 -5.47 -3.14 21.59
CA VAL A 235 -6.71 -3.87 21.24
C VAL A 235 -7.06 -4.95 22.26
N SER A 236 -6.08 -5.49 22.98
CA SER A 236 -6.34 -6.54 23.98
C SER A 236 -7.14 -6.04 25.17
N ASN A 237 -7.23 -4.73 25.36
CA ASN A 237 -7.90 -4.08 26.49
C ASN A 237 -9.27 -3.47 26.13
N LEU A 238 -9.86 -3.90 25.00
CA LEU A 238 -11.22 -3.46 24.63
C LEU A 238 -12.27 -3.81 25.68
N SER A 239 -13.29 -2.95 25.83
CA SER A 239 -14.32 -3.01 26.87
C SER A 239 -15.74 -3.31 26.36
N CYS A 240 -15.99 -3.12 25.05
CA CYS A 240 -17.30 -3.46 24.44
C CYS A 240 -17.63 -4.93 24.73
N GLU A 241 -18.64 -5.18 25.58
CA GLU A 241 -18.96 -6.51 26.08
C GLU A 241 -20.04 -7.21 25.25
N ALA A 242 -20.03 -8.54 25.28
CA ALA A 242 -21.09 -9.39 24.74
C ALA A 242 -21.38 -10.52 25.72
N LYS A 243 -22.59 -10.51 26.28
CA LYS A 243 -23.05 -11.52 27.25
C LYS A 243 -24.01 -12.51 26.60
N LEU A 244 -23.72 -13.80 26.73
CA LEU A 244 -24.62 -14.85 26.27
C LEU A 244 -25.93 -14.84 27.05
N THR A 245 -27.05 -14.90 26.33
CA THR A 245 -28.39 -15.02 26.96
C THR A 245 -28.54 -16.35 27.65
N PRO A 246 -29.44 -16.46 28.70
CA PRO A 246 -29.64 -17.70 29.45
C PRO A 246 -30.09 -18.90 28.59
N ASP A 247 -30.76 -18.63 27.46
CA ASP A 247 -31.19 -19.66 26.50
C ASP A 247 -30.08 -20.10 25.54
N GLY A 248 -28.89 -19.46 25.60
CA GLY A 248 -27.74 -19.77 24.79
C GLY A 248 -27.87 -19.43 23.30
N LYS A 249 -28.88 -18.63 22.90
CA LYS A 249 -29.18 -18.37 21.49
C LYS A 249 -28.66 -17.05 20.96
N HIS A 250 -28.38 -16.10 21.86
CA HIS A 250 -27.96 -14.75 21.45
C HIS A 250 -26.86 -14.21 22.38
N TYR A 251 -26.12 -13.27 21.88
CA TYR A 251 -25.31 -12.35 22.69
C TYR A 251 -26.04 -11.01 22.81
N ILE A 252 -26.00 -10.39 23.98
CA ILE A 252 -26.38 -9.00 24.21
C ILE A 252 -25.12 -8.17 24.22
N VAL A 253 -25.01 -7.25 23.26
CA VAL A 253 -23.79 -6.44 23.04
C VAL A 253 -24.03 -5.02 23.53
N ASN A 254 -23.10 -4.52 24.37
CA ASN A 254 -23.09 -3.17 24.91
C ASN A 254 -21.66 -2.57 24.80
N GLY A 255 -21.59 -1.33 24.35
CA GLY A 255 -20.32 -0.59 24.27
C GLY A 255 -20.23 0.36 23.08
N GLU A 256 -19.02 0.85 22.84
CA GLU A 256 -18.77 1.90 21.87
C GLU A 256 -17.58 1.56 20.98
N LYS A 257 -17.63 2.01 19.73
CA LYS A 257 -16.51 1.93 18.77
C LYS A 257 -16.26 3.30 18.14
N LYS A 258 -15.00 3.61 17.92
CA LYS A 258 -14.59 4.93 17.45
C LYS A 258 -13.65 4.83 16.24
N TRP A 259 -13.71 5.83 15.37
CA TRP A 259 -12.95 5.90 14.11
C TRP A 259 -13.25 4.74 13.15
N ILE A 260 -14.49 4.27 13.11
CA ILE A 260 -14.90 3.15 12.27
C ILE A 260 -15.11 3.64 10.83
N THR A 261 -14.20 3.25 9.95
CA THR A 261 -14.29 3.54 8.52
C THR A 261 -15.54 2.91 7.92
N ASN A 262 -16.29 3.67 7.14
CA ASN A 262 -17.59 3.30 6.54
C ASN A 262 -18.73 3.00 7.55
N GLY A 263 -18.52 3.12 8.85
CA GLY A 263 -19.52 2.77 9.85
C GLY A 263 -20.88 3.44 9.63
N ILE A 264 -20.93 4.68 9.12
CA ILE A 264 -22.19 5.41 8.88
C ILE A 264 -23.06 4.78 7.78
N MET A 265 -22.44 4.09 6.83
CA MET A 265 -23.11 3.52 5.66
C MET A 265 -23.14 1.98 5.65
N SER A 266 -22.45 1.31 6.59
CA SER A 266 -22.35 -0.16 6.60
C SER A 266 -23.64 -0.82 7.08
N ASP A 267 -24.04 -1.90 6.41
CA ASP A 267 -25.11 -2.80 6.85
C ASP A 267 -24.62 -3.76 7.93
N TYR A 268 -23.33 -4.12 7.88
CA TYR A 268 -22.70 -5.12 8.73
C TYR A 268 -21.45 -4.57 9.41
N PHE A 269 -21.26 -4.96 10.67
CA PHE A 269 -20.11 -4.60 11.50
C PHE A 269 -19.41 -5.87 11.97
N THR A 270 -18.21 -6.14 11.44
CA THR A 270 -17.31 -7.16 12.00
C THR A 270 -16.71 -6.58 13.28
N THR A 271 -17.25 -6.98 14.43
CA THR A 271 -17.06 -6.28 15.71
C THR A 271 -16.28 -7.14 16.69
N ALA A 272 -15.16 -6.59 17.21
CA ALA A 272 -14.47 -7.18 18.35
C ALA A 272 -15.22 -6.86 19.65
N VAL A 273 -15.47 -7.89 20.45
CA VAL A 273 -16.21 -7.79 21.71
C VAL A 273 -15.53 -8.61 22.80
N ARG A 274 -15.80 -8.26 24.05
CA ARG A 274 -15.36 -9.03 25.22
C ARG A 274 -16.44 -10.00 25.66
N THR A 275 -16.14 -11.29 25.53
CA THR A 275 -17.00 -12.39 26.01
C THR A 275 -16.42 -13.09 27.22
N GLY A 276 -15.13 -12.91 27.50
CA GLY A 276 -14.42 -13.55 28.60
C GLY A 276 -13.62 -12.58 29.47
N GLY A 277 -12.64 -13.10 30.20
CA GLY A 277 -11.78 -12.32 31.09
C GLY A 277 -10.90 -11.27 30.38
N PRO A 278 -10.03 -10.57 31.13
CA PRO A 278 -9.18 -9.52 30.56
C PRO A 278 -8.11 -10.09 29.60
N GLY A 279 -7.56 -9.19 28.78
CA GLY A 279 -6.50 -9.51 27.83
C GLY A 279 -7.00 -10.20 26.56
N MET A 280 -6.08 -10.72 25.76
CA MET A 280 -6.36 -11.31 24.44
C MET A 280 -7.27 -12.54 24.49
N GLY A 281 -7.23 -13.31 25.58
CA GLY A 281 -7.98 -14.55 25.75
C GLY A 281 -9.47 -14.36 26.02
N GLY A 282 -9.95 -13.13 26.25
CA GLY A 282 -11.37 -12.82 26.45
C GLY A 282 -12.03 -12.14 25.26
N VAL A 283 -11.33 -12.01 24.13
CA VAL A 283 -11.85 -11.33 22.93
C VAL A 283 -12.50 -12.32 21.98
N SER A 284 -13.70 -11.97 21.49
CA SER A 284 -14.43 -12.65 20.41
C SER A 284 -14.70 -11.68 19.26
N VAL A 285 -15.11 -12.19 18.11
CA VAL A 285 -15.55 -11.37 16.97
C VAL A 285 -16.96 -11.78 16.59
N LEU A 286 -17.86 -10.81 16.51
CA LEU A 286 -19.26 -10.98 16.10
C LEU A 286 -19.57 -10.19 14.84
N LEU A 287 -20.38 -10.75 13.94
CA LEU A 287 -21.03 -9.97 12.91
C LEU A 287 -22.30 -9.34 13.47
N ILE A 288 -22.31 -8.03 13.61
CA ILE A 288 -23.48 -7.26 14.05
C ILE A 288 -24.16 -6.66 12.82
N GLU A 289 -25.45 -6.87 12.69
CA GLU A 289 -26.27 -6.31 11.63
C GLU A 289 -26.86 -4.97 12.09
N ARG A 290 -26.79 -3.94 11.26
CA ARG A 290 -27.42 -2.65 11.56
C ARG A 290 -28.91 -2.77 11.89
N SER A 291 -29.59 -3.72 11.24
CA SER A 291 -31.00 -4.01 11.42
C SER A 291 -31.37 -4.68 12.75
N ALA A 292 -30.39 -5.11 13.55
CA ALA A 292 -30.60 -5.81 14.81
C ALA A 292 -31.30 -4.94 15.91
N GLY A 293 -31.38 -3.62 15.69
CA GLY A 293 -31.80 -2.66 16.71
C GLY A 293 -30.69 -2.37 17.72
N GLY A 294 -30.76 -1.21 18.41
CA GLY A 294 -29.77 -0.82 19.41
C GLY A 294 -28.41 -0.38 18.81
N VAL A 295 -28.26 -0.35 17.51
CA VAL A 295 -27.06 0.16 16.81
C VAL A 295 -27.26 1.61 16.43
N SER A 296 -26.51 2.53 17.03
CA SER A 296 -26.51 3.94 16.65
C SER A 296 -25.16 4.37 16.08
N THR A 297 -25.19 5.29 15.13
CA THR A 297 -23.99 5.74 14.42
C THR A 297 -23.97 7.24 14.25
N ARG A 298 -22.81 7.87 14.49
CA ARG A 298 -22.60 9.30 14.32
C ARG A 298 -21.34 9.53 13.50
N LYS A 299 -21.48 10.24 12.37
CA LYS A 299 -20.34 10.64 11.53
C LYS A 299 -19.38 11.52 12.33
N MET A 300 -18.09 11.31 12.16
CA MET A 300 -17.05 12.09 12.81
C MET A 300 -16.46 13.10 11.85
N ASP A 301 -16.21 14.31 12.33
CA ASP A 301 -15.43 15.31 11.61
C ASP A 301 -13.93 15.08 11.89
N CYS A 302 -13.22 14.63 10.85
CA CYS A 302 -11.80 14.31 10.90
C CYS A 302 -10.99 15.32 10.07
N GLN A 303 -9.68 15.37 10.29
CA GLN A 303 -8.76 16.25 9.54
C GLN A 303 -8.77 15.95 8.04
N GLY A 304 -8.76 14.67 7.65
CA GLY A 304 -8.72 14.20 6.27
C GLY A 304 -9.69 13.05 6.04
N VAL A 305 -9.61 12.43 4.86
CA VAL A 305 -10.43 11.31 4.38
C VAL A 305 -11.94 11.54 4.58
N TRP A 306 -12.40 12.72 4.23
CA TRP A 306 -13.74 13.21 4.60
C TRP A 306 -14.90 12.36 4.07
N SER A 307 -14.76 11.79 2.87
CA SER A 307 -15.79 10.95 2.26
C SER A 307 -15.73 9.48 2.71
N SER A 308 -14.77 9.10 3.56
CA SER A 308 -14.64 7.71 4.07
C SER A 308 -15.77 7.25 4.97
N GLY A 309 -16.58 8.19 5.49
CA GLY A 309 -17.64 7.86 6.43
C GLY A 309 -17.15 7.36 7.79
N THR A 310 -16.04 7.93 8.29
CA THR A 310 -15.50 7.63 9.63
C THR A 310 -16.55 7.91 10.71
N THR A 311 -16.79 6.94 11.60
CA THR A 311 -17.97 6.88 12.45
C THR A 311 -17.63 6.56 13.89
N TYR A 312 -18.40 7.15 14.79
CA TYR A 312 -18.59 6.71 16.16
C TYR A 312 -19.82 5.78 16.19
N VAL A 313 -19.68 4.57 16.74
CA VAL A 313 -20.73 3.56 16.81
C VAL A 313 -21.02 3.23 18.27
N THR A 314 -22.30 3.19 18.64
CA THR A 314 -22.76 2.77 19.97
C THR A 314 -23.65 1.56 19.83
N PHE A 315 -23.44 0.58 20.68
CA PHE A 315 -24.27 -0.63 20.84
C PHE A 315 -24.97 -0.58 22.20
N GLU A 316 -26.31 -0.63 22.19
CA GLU A 316 -27.14 -0.59 23.36
C GLU A 316 -28.11 -1.80 23.32
N ASP A 317 -27.83 -2.79 24.15
CA ASP A 317 -28.61 -4.05 24.25
C ASP A 317 -28.82 -4.74 22.89
N VAL A 318 -27.83 -4.68 22.01
CA VAL A 318 -27.93 -5.26 20.67
C VAL A 318 -27.97 -6.77 20.75
N LYS A 319 -29.06 -7.35 20.29
CA LYS A 319 -29.30 -8.80 20.32
C LYS A 319 -28.72 -9.47 19.07
N VAL A 320 -27.61 -10.19 19.23
CA VAL A 320 -26.85 -10.81 18.13
C VAL A 320 -26.99 -12.35 18.21
N PRO A 321 -27.48 -13.05 17.17
CA PRO A 321 -27.55 -14.50 17.16
C PRO A 321 -26.16 -15.14 17.34
N VAL A 322 -26.09 -16.27 18.07
CA VAL A 322 -24.81 -17.00 18.24
C VAL A 322 -24.23 -17.49 16.94
N GLY A 323 -25.05 -17.72 15.90
CA GLY A 323 -24.58 -18.07 14.54
C GLY A 323 -23.80 -16.95 13.83
N ASN A 324 -23.83 -15.72 14.37
CA ASN A 324 -23.04 -14.59 13.86
C ASN A 324 -21.63 -14.52 14.52
N LEU A 325 -21.22 -15.52 15.30
CA LEU A 325 -19.87 -15.62 15.84
C LEU A 325 -18.88 -15.93 14.70
N ILE A 326 -17.84 -15.12 14.57
CA ILE A 326 -16.77 -15.29 13.59
C ILE A 326 -15.60 -16.01 14.28
N GLY A 327 -15.34 -17.24 13.88
CA GLY A 327 -14.36 -18.11 14.53
C GLY A 327 -14.92 -18.78 15.79
N LYS A 328 -14.16 -18.74 16.89
CA LYS A 328 -14.51 -19.38 18.17
C LYS A 328 -14.55 -18.33 19.27
N GLU A 329 -15.48 -18.53 20.23
CA GLU A 329 -15.57 -17.68 21.41
C GLU A 329 -14.20 -17.62 22.15
N ASN A 330 -13.83 -16.43 22.61
CA ASN A 330 -12.57 -16.15 23.28
C ASN A 330 -11.30 -16.42 22.45
N LYS A 331 -11.43 -16.56 21.12
CA LYS A 331 -10.32 -16.70 20.16
C LYS A 331 -10.31 -15.61 19.08
N GLY A 332 -11.09 -14.56 19.27
CA GLY A 332 -11.26 -13.47 18.31
C GLY A 332 -9.97 -12.66 18.07
N PHE A 333 -9.08 -12.58 19.06
CA PHE A 333 -7.81 -11.87 18.88
C PHE A 333 -6.98 -12.45 17.73
N LYS A 334 -6.93 -13.77 17.56
CA LYS A 334 -6.27 -14.42 16.43
C LYS A 334 -6.95 -14.04 15.10
N VAL A 335 -8.29 -14.00 15.06
CA VAL A 335 -9.07 -13.61 13.87
C VAL A 335 -8.70 -12.20 13.42
N ILE A 336 -8.64 -11.26 14.36
CA ILE A 336 -8.27 -9.87 14.11
C ILE A 336 -6.82 -9.78 13.57
N MET A 337 -5.89 -10.43 14.25
CA MET A 337 -4.45 -10.34 13.90
C MET A 337 -4.14 -10.92 12.51
N THR A 338 -4.84 -11.96 12.10
CA THR A 338 -4.60 -12.60 10.80
C THR A 338 -4.86 -11.66 9.62
N ASN A 339 -5.85 -10.77 9.75
CA ASN A 339 -6.18 -9.83 8.67
C ASN A 339 -5.27 -8.59 8.65
N PHE A 340 -4.55 -8.27 9.72
CA PHE A 340 -3.80 -7.02 9.82
C PHE A 340 -2.66 -6.89 8.80
N ASN A 341 -2.04 -7.99 8.38
CA ASN A 341 -1.00 -7.91 7.36
C ASN A 341 -1.59 -7.54 6.00
N HIS A 342 -2.74 -8.08 5.62
CA HIS A 342 -3.45 -7.71 4.40
C HIS A 342 -3.89 -6.24 4.44
N GLU A 343 -4.46 -5.77 5.54
CA GLU A 343 -4.81 -4.37 5.77
C GLU A 343 -3.58 -3.44 5.58
N ARG A 344 -2.44 -3.80 6.19
CA ARG A 344 -1.19 -3.03 6.06
C ARG A 344 -0.68 -2.99 4.62
N MET A 345 -0.79 -4.10 3.88
CA MET A 345 -0.44 -4.12 2.46
C MET A 345 -1.30 -3.14 1.65
N GLY A 346 -2.61 -3.10 1.90
CA GLY A 346 -3.51 -2.11 1.29
C GLY A 346 -3.11 -0.66 1.60
N ILE A 347 -2.75 -0.36 2.87
CA ILE A 347 -2.24 0.97 3.26
C ILE A 347 -0.93 1.31 2.53
N ILE A 348 0.00 0.36 2.43
CA ILE A 348 1.28 0.54 1.74
C ILE A 348 1.06 0.91 0.27
N ILE A 349 0.24 0.15 -0.44
CA ILE A 349 -0.05 0.36 -1.87
C ILE A 349 -0.63 1.76 -2.08
N GLN A 350 -1.63 2.14 -1.29
CA GLN A 350 -2.27 3.46 -1.37
C GLN A 350 -1.28 4.61 -1.09
N CYS A 351 -0.48 4.51 -0.03
CA CYS A 351 0.52 5.52 0.31
C CYS A 351 1.54 5.72 -0.82
N LEU A 352 2.01 4.64 -1.44
CA LEU A 352 2.98 4.71 -2.52
C LEU A 352 2.37 5.29 -3.79
N ARG A 353 1.13 4.96 -4.12
CA ARG A 353 0.42 5.60 -5.23
C ARG A 353 0.16 7.09 -4.97
N PHE A 354 -0.26 7.48 -3.80
CA PHE A 354 -0.43 8.90 -3.46
C PHE A 354 0.89 9.66 -3.51
N SER A 355 1.99 9.02 -3.12
CA SER A 355 3.33 9.60 -3.28
C SER A 355 3.66 9.84 -4.76
N ARG A 356 3.33 8.89 -5.66
CA ARG A 356 3.48 9.05 -7.11
C ARG A 356 2.57 10.14 -7.66
N VAL A 357 1.33 10.25 -7.20
CA VAL A 357 0.42 11.35 -7.58
C VAL A 357 0.99 12.70 -7.17
N CYS A 358 1.50 12.84 -5.95
CA CYS A 358 2.16 14.05 -5.50
C CYS A 358 3.38 14.40 -6.37
N TYR A 359 4.16 13.42 -6.74
CA TYR A 359 5.31 13.57 -7.63
C TYR A 359 4.90 13.98 -9.05
N GLU A 360 3.98 13.26 -9.66
CA GLU A 360 3.46 13.48 -11.00
C GLU A 360 2.91 14.89 -11.18
N GLU A 361 2.01 15.31 -10.30
CA GLU A 361 1.43 16.64 -10.30
C GLU A 361 2.50 17.73 -10.12
N SER A 362 3.51 17.46 -9.27
CA SER A 362 4.63 18.38 -9.08
C SER A 362 5.49 18.54 -10.34
N VAL A 363 5.74 17.45 -11.07
CA VAL A 363 6.46 17.50 -12.35
C VAL A 363 5.66 18.28 -13.40
N LYS A 364 4.37 17.96 -13.55
CA LYS A 364 3.44 18.66 -14.48
C LYS A 364 3.41 20.16 -14.18
N TYR A 365 3.26 20.52 -12.92
CA TYR A 365 3.23 21.92 -12.51
C TYR A 365 4.57 22.62 -12.75
N ALA A 366 5.69 22.00 -12.38
CA ALA A 366 7.02 22.59 -12.52
C ALA A 366 7.44 22.82 -13.98
N HIS A 367 6.90 22.06 -14.94
CA HIS A 367 7.10 22.31 -16.37
C HIS A 367 6.29 23.51 -16.88
N LYS A 368 5.10 23.77 -16.33
CA LYS A 368 4.22 24.88 -16.74
C LYS A 368 4.58 26.19 -16.06
N ARG A 369 4.88 26.16 -14.77
CA ARG A 369 5.14 27.37 -13.96
C ARG A 369 6.49 27.99 -14.30
N ARG A 370 6.52 29.32 -14.44
CA ARG A 370 7.75 30.10 -14.68
C ARG A 370 8.02 31.05 -13.50
N THR A 371 9.27 31.13 -13.07
CA THR A 371 9.77 32.04 -12.04
C THR A 371 11.20 32.49 -12.40
N PHE A 372 11.52 33.75 -12.10
CA PHE A 372 12.83 34.31 -12.42
C PHE A 372 13.29 34.06 -13.87
N GLY A 373 12.36 34.19 -14.83
CA GLY A 373 12.62 34.07 -16.26
C GLY A 373 12.75 32.65 -16.83
N LYS A 374 12.66 31.58 -16.03
CA LYS A 374 12.76 30.18 -16.46
C LYS A 374 11.67 29.31 -15.86
N ARG A 375 11.49 28.07 -16.38
CA ARG A 375 10.51 27.12 -15.84
C ARG A 375 10.92 26.72 -14.43
N LEU A 376 9.97 26.40 -13.58
CA LEU A 376 10.23 25.98 -12.21
C LEU A 376 11.12 24.74 -12.16
N ILE A 377 10.94 23.78 -13.07
CA ILE A 377 11.76 22.57 -13.21
C ILE A 377 13.25 22.86 -13.51
N ASP A 378 13.56 24.01 -14.11
CA ASP A 378 14.94 24.39 -14.46
C ASP A 378 15.75 24.87 -13.23
N HIS A 379 15.11 25.03 -12.07
CA HIS A 379 15.78 25.35 -10.81
C HIS A 379 16.33 24.08 -10.12
N PRO A 380 17.64 24.06 -9.76
CA PRO A 380 18.24 22.88 -9.13
C PRO A 380 17.52 22.40 -7.86
N VAL A 381 17.03 23.33 -7.03
CA VAL A 381 16.32 23.01 -5.78
C VAL A 381 15.03 22.23 -6.05
N ILE A 382 14.32 22.50 -7.14
CA ILE A 382 13.10 21.77 -7.51
C ILE A 382 13.46 20.36 -7.99
N ARG A 383 14.47 20.24 -8.84
CA ARG A 383 14.95 18.90 -9.26
C ARG A 383 15.45 18.06 -8.09
N MET A 384 16.10 18.67 -7.10
CA MET A 384 16.52 17.97 -5.86
C MET A 384 15.33 17.45 -5.06
N LYS A 385 14.27 18.26 -4.91
CA LYS A 385 13.02 17.82 -4.24
C LYS A 385 12.41 16.63 -4.97
N LEU A 386 12.23 16.73 -6.29
CA LEU A 386 11.71 15.64 -7.11
C LEU A 386 12.58 14.38 -7.04
N ALA A 387 13.91 14.51 -7.08
CA ALA A 387 14.82 13.37 -6.93
C ALA A 387 14.69 12.68 -5.56
N HIS A 388 14.49 13.47 -4.49
CA HIS A 388 14.28 12.92 -3.16
C HIS A 388 12.92 12.22 -3.01
N MET A 389 11.87 12.70 -3.68
CA MET A 389 10.58 12.01 -3.74
C MET A 389 10.74 10.68 -4.52
N ALA A 390 11.27 10.74 -5.74
CA ALA A 390 11.41 9.57 -6.61
C ALA A 390 12.20 8.43 -5.95
N ARG A 391 13.38 8.71 -5.35
CA ARG A 391 14.20 7.67 -4.72
C ARG A 391 13.51 6.94 -3.56
N GLN A 392 12.68 7.65 -2.79
CA GLN A 392 11.94 7.04 -1.68
C GLN A 392 10.77 6.19 -2.20
N ILE A 393 10.06 6.69 -3.21
CA ILE A 393 8.99 5.97 -3.89
C ILE A 393 9.54 4.66 -4.47
N GLU A 394 10.59 4.74 -5.29
CA GLU A 394 11.15 3.56 -5.97
C GLU A 394 11.72 2.53 -4.98
N ALA A 395 12.45 2.97 -3.95
CA ALA A 395 12.98 2.07 -2.92
C ALA A 395 11.86 1.32 -2.19
N SER A 396 10.78 2.04 -1.84
CA SER A 396 9.64 1.45 -1.12
C SER A 396 8.78 0.57 -2.02
N PHE A 397 8.60 0.95 -3.30
CA PHE A 397 7.80 0.18 -4.25
C PHE A 397 8.47 -1.16 -4.62
N ASN A 398 9.79 -1.16 -4.85
CA ASN A 398 10.54 -2.41 -5.08
C ASN A 398 10.46 -3.35 -3.86
N TRP A 399 10.47 -2.81 -2.64
CA TRP A 399 10.25 -3.61 -1.44
C TRP A 399 8.83 -4.16 -1.37
N LEU A 400 7.81 -3.37 -1.75
CA LEU A 400 6.42 -3.82 -1.86
C LEU A 400 6.29 -4.99 -2.85
N GLU A 401 6.81 -4.86 -4.07
CA GLU A 401 6.75 -5.93 -5.09
C GLU A 401 7.38 -7.23 -4.58
N ASN A 402 8.54 -7.13 -3.90
CA ASN A 402 9.15 -8.28 -3.27
C ASN A 402 8.25 -8.92 -2.21
N LEU A 403 7.59 -8.13 -1.35
CA LEU A 403 6.68 -8.66 -0.32
C LEU A 403 5.44 -9.31 -0.95
N VAL A 404 4.85 -8.71 -1.97
CA VAL A 404 3.73 -9.31 -2.72
C VAL A 404 4.14 -10.66 -3.30
N PHE A 405 5.30 -10.72 -3.95
CA PHE A 405 5.85 -11.97 -4.48
C PHE A 405 6.05 -13.03 -3.39
N GLN A 406 6.60 -12.67 -2.24
CA GLN A 406 6.77 -13.59 -1.13
C GLN A 406 5.42 -14.08 -0.57
N CYS A 407 4.44 -13.19 -0.39
CA CYS A 407 3.09 -13.56 0.05
C CYS A 407 2.42 -14.55 -0.91
N GLN A 408 2.62 -14.38 -2.21
CA GLN A 408 2.04 -15.25 -3.24
C GLN A 408 2.68 -16.65 -3.27
N ASN A 409 3.96 -16.77 -2.89
CA ASN A 409 4.73 -18.01 -2.97
C ASN A 409 4.91 -18.74 -1.63
N MET A 410 4.31 -18.25 -0.57
CA MET A 410 4.28 -18.90 0.75
C MET A 410 2.85 -19.32 1.08
N ASP A 411 2.72 -20.42 1.84
CA ASP A 411 1.45 -20.67 2.51
C ASP A 411 1.14 -19.53 3.52
N GLU A 412 -0.13 -19.37 3.83
CA GLU A 412 -0.61 -18.23 4.61
C GLU A 412 -0.01 -18.17 6.03
N ASP A 413 0.17 -19.31 6.70
CA ASP A 413 0.73 -19.36 8.05
C ASP A 413 2.24 -19.03 8.01
N ALA A 414 2.97 -19.52 7.00
CA ALA A 414 4.38 -19.16 6.79
C ALA A 414 4.54 -17.67 6.45
N ALA A 415 3.70 -17.14 5.57
CA ALA A 415 3.71 -15.71 5.23
C ALA A 415 3.41 -14.84 6.46
N ALA A 416 2.38 -15.19 7.25
CA ALA A 416 2.04 -14.47 8.48
C ALA A 416 3.18 -14.47 9.50
N LEU A 417 3.87 -15.60 9.64
CA LEU A 417 5.00 -15.73 10.54
C LEU A 417 6.23 -14.94 10.04
N ARG A 418 6.62 -15.15 8.79
CA ARG A 418 7.93 -14.72 8.25
C ARG A 418 7.93 -13.28 7.76
N LEU A 419 6.80 -12.79 7.23
CA LEU A 419 6.73 -11.49 6.55
C LEU A 419 6.16 -10.37 7.41
N GLY A 420 5.51 -10.69 8.54
CA GLY A 420 4.85 -9.69 9.37
C GLY A 420 5.77 -8.56 9.85
N GLY A 421 7.04 -8.88 10.17
CA GLY A 421 8.04 -7.87 10.54
C GLY A 421 8.41 -6.94 9.37
N ALA A 422 8.61 -7.50 8.17
CA ALA A 422 8.94 -6.74 6.97
C ALA A 422 7.76 -5.89 6.50
N ILE A 423 6.52 -6.42 6.53
CA ILE A 423 5.29 -5.67 6.22
C ILE A 423 5.10 -4.50 7.19
N ALA A 424 5.34 -4.71 8.48
CA ALA A 424 5.26 -3.64 9.48
C ALA A 424 6.30 -2.53 9.21
N GLY A 425 7.55 -2.90 8.91
CA GLY A 425 8.61 -1.96 8.55
C GLY A 425 8.27 -1.15 7.29
N LEU A 426 7.77 -1.83 6.24
CA LEU A 426 7.37 -1.14 5.01
C LEU A 426 6.13 -0.26 5.21
N LYS A 427 5.20 -0.63 6.09
CA LYS A 427 4.05 0.23 6.42
C LYS A 427 4.52 1.56 7.03
N ALA A 428 5.41 1.53 8.00
CA ALA A 428 5.99 2.75 8.55
C ALA A 428 6.74 3.56 7.48
N GLN A 429 7.59 2.92 6.67
CA GLN A 429 8.33 3.57 5.59
C GLN A 429 7.40 4.20 4.54
N SER A 430 6.34 3.52 4.11
CA SER A 430 5.44 4.04 3.07
C SER A 430 4.62 5.24 3.54
N THR A 431 4.19 5.26 4.80
CA THR A 431 3.44 6.40 5.36
C THR A 431 4.33 7.63 5.56
N THR A 432 5.58 7.46 5.98
CA THR A 432 6.56 8.57 6.04
C THR A 432 6.97 9.06 4.66
N THR A 433 7.07 8.17 3.66
CA THR A 433 7.31 8.54 2.26
C THR A 433 6.15 9.37 1.72
N PHE A 434 4.90 8.98 2.01
CA PHE A 434 3.72 9.75 1.60
C PHE A 434 3.69 11.13 2.26
N GLU A 435 3.95 11.23 3.56
CA GLU A 435 4.03 12.50 4.27
C GLU A 435 5.11 13.41 3.66
N PHE A 436 6.29 12.86 3.41
CA PHE A 436 7.38 13.58 2.75
C PHE A 436 6.98 14.09 1.36
N CYS A 437 6.41 13.22 0.51
CA CYS A 437 6.01 13.58 -0.84
C CYS A 437 4.89 14.63 -0.87
N ALA A 438 3.88 14.50 -0.01
CA ALA A 438 2.80 15.46 0.10
C ALA A 438 3.32 16.85 0.55
N ARG A 439 4.23 16.90 1.53
CA ARG A 439 4.87 18.14 1.99
C ARG A 439 5.72 18.78 0.88
N GLU A 440 6.55 18.01 0.17
CA GLU A 440 7.40 18.55 -0.89
C GLU A 440 6.55 19.04 -2.10
N ALA A 441 5.50 18.29 -2.44
CA ALA A 441 4.56 18.71 -3.49
C ALA A 441 3.85 20.02 -3.09
N SER A 442 3.34 20.10 -1.88
CA SER A 442 2.73 21.33 -1.36
C SER A 442 3.70 22.52 -1.44
N GLN A 443 4.97 22.32 -1.09
CA GLN A 443 5.98 23.35 -1.19
C GLN A 443 6.29 23.77 -2.64
N ILE A 444 6.26 22.81 -3.60
CA ILE A 444 6.46 23.10 -5.03
C ILE A 444 5.28 23.90 -5.60
N PHE A 445 4.05 23.57 -5.22
CA PHE A 445 2.84 24.30 -5.63
C PHE A 445 2.70 25.66 -4.94
N GLY A 446 3.29 25.83 -3.75
CA GLY A 446 3.17 27.05 -2.97
C GLY A 446 1.70 27.36 -2.59
N GLY A 447 1.28 28.62 -2.67
CA GLY A 447 -0.07 29.04 -2.27
C GLY A 447 -1.23 28.31 -2.93
N LEU A 448 -1.03 27.72 -4.11
CA LEU A 448 -2.08 26.94 -4.81
C LEU A 448 -2.47 25.67 -4.04
N SER A 449 -1.54 25.03 -3.35
CA SER A 449 -1.81 23.84 -2.52
C SER A 449 -2.26 24.17 -1.09
N TYR A 450 -2.31 25.43 -0.74
CA TYR A 450 -2.88 25.90 0.52
C TYR A 450 -4.37 26.22 0.41
N SER A 451 -4.83 26.48 -0.82
CA SER A 451 -6.23 26.72 -1.15
C SER A 451 -6.93 25.41 -1.54
N ARG A 452 -8.16 25.21 -1.07
CA ARG A 452 -8.98 24.06 -1.45
C ARG A 452 -9.46 24.20 -2.89
N GLY A 453 -9.41 23.12 -3.64
CA GLY A 453 -9.82 23.08 -5.05
C GLY A 453 -8.81 23.72 -6.02
N GLY A 454 -9.20 23.83 -7.29
CA GLY A 454 -8.36 24.36 -8.36
C GLY A 454 -7.11 23.49 -8.63
N GLN A 455 -6.10 24.09 -9.23
CA GLN A 455 -4.90 23.38 -9.72
C GLN A 455 -4.09 22.66 -8.60
N GLY A 456 -4.09 23.19 -7.38
CA GLY A 456 -3.40 22.59 -6.24
C GLY A 456 -4.28 21.69 -5.36
N GLY A 457 -5.57 21.58 -5.66
CA GLY A 457 -6.56 20.93 -4.79
C GLY A 457 -6.29 19.44 -4.55
N LYS A 458 -5.74 18.71 -5.54
CA LYS A 458 -5.36 17.31 -5.36
C LYS A 458 -4.23 17.17 -4.32
N ILE A 459 -3.24 18.06 -4.35
CA ILE A 459 -2.11 18.07 -3.39
C ILE A 459 -2.59 18.49 -1.99
N GLU A 460 -3.44 19.53 -1.90
CA GLU A 460 -4.04 19.97 -0.64
C GLU A 460 -4.79 18.84 0.03
N ARG A 461 -5.66 18.12 -0.72
CA ARG A 461 -6.45 17.00 -0.23
C ARG A 461 -5.55 15.87 0.27
N LEU A 462 -4.58 15.44 -0.52
CA LEU A 462 -3.63 14.39 -0.12
C LEU A 462 -2.83 14.78 1.13
N TYR A 463 -2.44 16.05 1.28
CA TYR A 463 -1.72 16.50 2.47
C TYR A 463 -2.59 16.43 3.74
N ARG A 464 -3.89 16.72 3.65
CA ARG A 464 -4.84 16.50 4.75
C ARG A 464 -5.01 15.02 5.10
N ASP A 465 -4.94 14.15 4.12
CA ASP A 465 -5.19 12.72 4.28
C ASP A 465 -4.04 11.94 4.94
N VAL A 466 -2.81 12.49 4.91
CA VAL A 466 -1.59 11.81 5.42
C VAL A 466 -1.78 11.18 6.79
N ARG A 467 -2.35 11.90 7.77
CA ARG A 467 -2.46 11.40 9.15
C ARG A 467 -3.45 10.23 9.27
N ALA A 468 -4.46 10.18 8.41
CA ALA A 468 -5.38 9.06 8.37
C ALA A 468 -4.70 7.75 7.92
N TYR A 469 -3.60 7.82 7.17
CA TYR A 469 -2.80 6.66 6.75
C TYR A 469 -1.69 6.30 7.76
N ALA A 470 -1.12 7.28 8.44
CA ALA A 470 -0.02 7.08 9.37
C ALA A 470 -0.45 6.39 10.68
N ILE A 471 -1.67 6.69 11.16
CA ILE A 471 -2.17 6.27 12.48
C ILE A 471 -2.74 4.83 12.49
N PRO A 472 -3.71 4.45 11.65
CA PRO A 472 -4.33 3.12 11.67
C PRO A 472 -3.43 2.03 11.09
N GLY A 473 -3.82 0.77 11.28
CA GLY A 473 -3.00 -0.38 10.92
C GLY A 473 -1.75 -0.53 11.79
N GLY A 474 -1.64 0.27 12.85
CA GLY A 474 -0.51 0.49 13.75
C GLY A 474 0.24 1.78 13.43
N SER A 475 0.48 2.63 14.46
CA SER A 475 1.29 3.85 14.32
C SER A 475 2.73 3.52 13.91
N GLU A 476 3.46 4.53 13.45
CA GLU A 476 4.85 4.37 13.01
C GLU A 476 5.71 3.67 14.08
N GLU A 477 5.63 4.13 15.33
CA GLU A 477 6.41 3.59 16.45
C GLU A 477 6.05 2.14 16.76
N ILE A 478 4.75 1.80 16.77
CA ILE A 478 4.26 0.44 16.98
C ILE A 478 4.74 -0.47 15.84
N MET A 479 4.73 0.02 14.60
CA MET A 479 5.14 -0.76 13.44
C MET A 479 6.66 -0.99 13.41
N LEU A 480 7.47 0.00 13.76
CA LEU A 480 8.92 -0.14 13.81
C LEU A 480 9.35 -1.10 14.93
N ASP A 481 8.76 -0.99 16.12
CA ASP A 481 9.01 -1.93 17.21
C ASP A 481 8.57 -3.37 16.84
N LEU A 482 7.36 -3.51 16.28
CA LEU A 482 6.85 -4.80 15.80
C LEU A 482 7.76 -5.41 14.74
N SER A 483 8.26 -4.59 13.80
CA SER A 483 9.15 -5.03 12.74
C SER A 483 10.39 -5.72 13.31
N MET A 484 11.04 -5.10 14.25
CA MET A 484 12.25 -5.66 14.85
C MET A 484 11.95 -6.86 15.76
N ARG A 485 10.97 -6.76 16.65
CA ARG A 485 10.61 -7.86 17.55
C ARG A 485 10.23 -9.14 16.79
N GLN A 486 9.41 -9.00 15.76
CA GLN A 486 8.95 -10.16 15.01
C GLN A 486 10.06 -10.75 14.15
N SER A 487 10.88 -9.91 13.51
CA SER A 487 12.01 -10.38 12.72
C SER A 487 13.04 -11.11 13.55
N LEU A 488 13.39 -10.60 14.73
CA LEU A 488 14.30 -11.26 15.66
C LEU A 488 13.75 -12.63 16.10
N LYS A 489 12.48 -12.68 16.51
CA LYS A 489 11.83 -13.95 16.92
C LYS A 489 11.84 -14.99 15.79
N VAL A 490 11.59 -14.59 14.55
CA VAL A 490 11.62 -15.50 13.40
C VAL A 490 13.04 -16.02 13.16
N HIS A 491 14.05 -15.15 13.25
CA HIS A 491 15.45 -15.57 13.07
C HIS A 491 15.95 -16.46 14.19
N GLU A 492 15.48 -16.28 15.42
CA GLU A 492 15.73 -17.22 16.53
C GLU A 492 15.19 -18.61 16.21
N ILE A 493 13.97 -18.72 15.66
CA ILE A 493 13.37 -19.99 15.24
C ILE A 493 14.21 -20.66 14.14
N PHE A 494 14.83 -19.88 13.23
CA PHE A 494 15.72 -20.39 12.18
C PHE A 494 17.18 -20.62 12.63
N GLY A 495 17.48 -20.46 13.91
CA GLY A 495 18.80 -20.71 14.45
C GLY A 495 19.81 -19.59 14.18
N MET A 496 19.37 -18.33 14.30
CA MET A 496 20.27 -17.18 14.26
C MET A 496 21.45 -17.37 15.21
N LYS A 497 22.67 -17.18 14.68
CA LYS A 497 23.90 -17.17 15.47
C LYS A 497 24.29 -15.72 15.76
N LEU A 498 24.34 -15.35 17.01
CA LEU A 498 24.87 -14.07 17.52
C LEU A 498 26.32 -14.21 17.92
#